data_16dc1f1034b4e4ca6a347d5e1e086eb1
#
_entry.id   16dc1f1034b4e4ca6a347d5e1e086eb1
#
_cell.length_a   1.000
_cell.length_b   1.000
_cell.length_c   1.000
_cell.angle_alpha   90.00
_cell.angle_beta   90.00
_cell.angle_gamma   90.00
#
_symmetry.space_group_name_H-M   'P 1'
#
loop_
_entity.id
_entity.type
_entity.pdbx_description
1 polymer ?
#
loop_
_entity_poly.entity_id
_entity_poly.type
_entity_poly.pdbx_seq_one_letter_code
_entity_poly.pdbx_strand_id
1 'polypeptide(L)'
;MKKRLQTLVMLGFIAMLGINGCTKEQEAPVVEETPEIIVEEVEIPEEVVEEVEEEKIPLTIHVDTKSKRYYFENGEEANLYLQYCDVTVEGDAYENLKRNIENWSMERSEQLRSLYNSFGEVASSEEESEYFFGYSLYQTVSTARADGAVVSLLEDDYQYEGHAAHGSMYREGINFDSATGKRLTLADLFYDYAAFAGEAKERVVYELREKYGEELSEDYVTTVDNLWKDGAEPQWYLDASGIVIVLQEYSVGPYAMGMPEICLPYAEFAPYIKEEYLPQNKAGVASFQVNQEIFLNLPGIEEEVSMMLVCETQEDAVTNSLWLGQNELPMDDYLALGDAYLLKNGEDIYCMIEGDMASDDYVTYIYRLTNGVIEKVEEIYGAIDAGNMNAHEVTMESWINILGTYGGAKKYHFDEEGNFVTEDTEYILRRNDYALTTTVELPMSINDVESTLPAGSHIIINGTDGETYVKFTIQETGEAGILNVVRDKDEYYKISIDGKDENECFEMLPYAG
;
A
#
# COMPACT_ATOMS: atom_id res chain seq x y z
N MET A 1 -4.56 -42.87 10.31
CA MET A 1 -4.04 -41.70 11.05
C MET A 1 -4.25 -40.38 10.30
N LYS A 2 -5.27 -40.24 9.44
CA LYS A 2 -5.50 -39.06 8.53
C LYS A 2 -6.68 -38.17 8.95
N LYS A 3 -7.04 -38.06 10.23
CA LYS A 3 -8.22 -37.26 10.67
C LYS A 3 -7.96 -36.29 11.83
N ARG A 4 -6.73 -35.86 12.07
CA ARG A 4 -6.44 -34.97 13.22
C ARG A 4 -5.77 -33.62 12.88
N LEU A 5 -5.49 -33.31 11.61
CA LEU A 5 -4.80 -32.06 11.24
C LEU A 5 -5.74 -30.90 10.82
N GLN A 6 -6.97 -31.17 10.45
CA GLN A 6 -7.91 -30.12 9.99
C GLN A 6 -8.58 -29.28 11.09
N THR A 7 -8.25 -29.51 12.37
CA THR A 7 -8.95 -28.81 13.48
C THR A 7 -8.05 -27.83 14.24
N LEU A 8 -6.82 -27.58 13.82
CA LEU A 8 -5.88 -26.77 14.60
C LEU A 8 -5.69 -25.32 14.06
N VAL A 9 -6.14 -25.00 12.86
CA VAL A 9 -5.93 -23.68 12.25
C VAL A 9 -7.02 -22.66 12.59
N MET A 10 -8.14 -23.06 13.21
CA MET A 10 -9.26 -22.16 13.54
C MET A 10 -9.31 -21.66 15.00
N LEU A 11 -8.27 -21.82 15.81
CA LEU A 11 -8.30 -21.51 17.25
C LEU A 11 -7.24 -20.48 17.74
N GLY A 12 -6.69 -19.69 16.84
CA GLY A 12 -5.71 -18.65 17.17
C GLY A 12 -6.28 -17.26 17.49
N PHE A 13 -7.55 -17.01 17.33
CA PHE A 13 -8.15 -15.68 17.36
C PHE A 13 -9.17 -15.44 18.47
N ILE A 14 -8.93 -15.84 19.72
CA ILE A 14 -9.68 -15.27 20.87
C ILE A 14 -8.81 -15.40 22.11
N ALA A 15 -8.27 -14.34 22.62
CA ALA A 15 -8.23 -13.96 24.04
C ALA A 15 -7.20 -12.86 24.34
N MET A 16 -7.63 -11.63 24.38
CA MET A 16 -7.11 -10.66 25.39
C MET A 16 -8.26 -9.78 25.85
N LEU A 17 -8.91 -10.21 26.90
CA LEU A 17 -9.81 -9.39 27.69
C LEU A 17 -9.24 -9.23 29.11
N GLY A 18 -8.99 -7.98 29.45
CA GLY A 18 -9.38 -7.41 30.73
C GLY A 18 -8.54 -7.70 31.95
N ILE A 19 -7.82 -6.70 32.42
CA ILE A 19 -7.52 -6.56 33.85
C ILE A 19 -8.02 -5.19 34.32
N ASN A 20 -9.15 -5.17 35.05
CA ASN A 20 -9.61 -4.04 35.84
C ASN A 20 -8.80 -3.91 37.11
N GLY A 21 -8.15 -2.76 37.31
CA GLY A 21 -7.52 -2.36 38.54
C GLY A 21 -8.28 -1.21 39.21
N CYS A 22 -8.90 -1.49 40.36
CA CYS A 22 -9.50 -0.49 41.22
C CYS A 22 -8.47 0.46 41.83
N THR A 23 -8.70 1.75 41.78
CA THR A 23 -8.00 2.73 42.64
C THR A 23 -8.99 3.53 43.47
N LYS A 24 -8.61 3.71 44.73
CA LYS A 24 -9.33 4.36 45.82
C LYS A 24 -9.30 5.89 45.65
N GLU A 25 -10.45 6.50 46.01
CA GLU A 25 -10.59 7.94 46.28
C GLU A 25 -9.63 8.42 47.39
N GLN A 26 -9.05 9.58 47.18
CA GLN A 26 -8.38 10.37 48.21
C GLN A 26 -8.89 11.82 48.15
N GLU A 27 -9.35 12.30 49.29
CA GLU A 27 -9.92 13.63 49.53
C GLU A 27 -8.90 14.76 49.34
N ALA A 28 -9.37 15.90 48.82
CA ALA A 28 -8.61 17.13 48.61
C ALA A 28 -8.57 18.00 49.88
N PRO A 29 -7.46 18.70 50.16
CA PRO A 29 -7.39 19.65 51.26
C PRO A 29 -7.89 21.06 50.88
N VAL A 30 -8.47 21.71 51.86
CA VAL A 30 -9.02 23.07 51.89
C VAL A 30 -7.91 24.11 51.68
N VAL A 31 -8.16 25.11 50.80
CA VAL A 31 -7.26 26.24 50.58
C VAL A 31 -7.80 27.49 51.29
N GLU A 32 -6.95 28.11 52.12
CA GLU A 32 -7.18 29.43 52.77
C GLU A 32 -7.02 30.58 51.76
N GLU A 33 -7.92 31.59 51.90
CA GLU A 33 -7.89 32.82 51.13
C GLU A 33 -6.76 33.78 51.56
N THR A 34 -6.03 34.30 50.59
CA THR A 34 -5.08 35.41 50.78
C THR A 34 -5.54 36.65 49.97
N PRO A 35 -5.22 37.88 50.45
CA PRO A 35 -5.91 39.11 50.05
C PRO A 35 -5.45 39.67 48.70
N GLU A 36 -6.42 40.37 48.02
CA GLU A 36 -6.22 41.10 46.76
C GLU A 36 -5.15 42.17 46.84
N ILE A 37 -4.21 42.12 45.88
CA ILE A 37 -3.30 43.22 45.55
C ILE A 37 -3.82 43.84 44.24
N ILE A 38 -4.21 45.13 44.31
CA ILE A 38 -4.55 45.93 43.14
C ILE A 38 -3.24 46.27 42.43
N VAL A 39 -3.05 45.79 41.21
CA VAL A 39 -1.95 46.17 40.31
C VAL A 39 -2.56 47.01 39.18
N GLU A 40 -2.08 48.23 39.04
CA GLU A 40 -2.40 49.11 37.90
C GLU A 40 -1.94 48.46 36.60
N GLU A 41 -2.88 48.38 35.63
CA GLU A 41 -2.64 47.92 34.25
C GLU A 41 -1.68 48.90 33.53
N VAL A 42 -0.49 48.41 33.23
CA VAL A 42 0.40 49.05 32.24
C VAL A 42 0.11 48.36 30.90
N GLU A 43 -0.50 49.10 29.98
CA GLU A 43 -0.64 48.65 28.59
C GLU A 43 0.74 48.45 27.97
N ILE A 44 1.18 47.22 27.81
CA ILE A 44 2.29 46.84 26.94
C ILE A 44 1.71 46.66 25.54
N PRO A 45 2.31 47.27 24.48
CA PRO A 45 1.86 47.01 23.12
C PRO A 45 2.01 45.51 22.82
N GLU A 46 0.97 44.86 22.34
CA GLU A 46 1.05 43.51 21.76
C GLU A 46 2.01 43.58 20.56
N GLU A 47 3.24 43.11 20.75
CA GLU A 47 4.04 42.64 19.63
C GLU A 47 3.29 41.48 19.00
N VAL A 48 2.80 41.69 17.78
CA VAL A 48 2.29 40.59 16.92
C VAL A 48 3.50 39.71 16.63
N VAL A 49 3.69 38.69 17.45
CA VAL A 49 4.54 37.57 17.09
C VAL A 49 3.79 36.84 15.98
N GLU A 50 4.21 37.08 14.74
CA GLU A 50 3.88 36.13 13.66
C GLU A 50 4.42 34.78 14.14
N GLU A 51 3.53 33.89 14.58
CA GLU A 51 3.84 32.46 14.70
C GLU A 51 4.29 32.04 13.31
N VAL A 52 5.58 31.87 13.12
CA VAL A 52 6.12 31.09 12.02
C VAL A 52 5.63 29.69 12.30
N GLU A 53 4.58 29.24 11.61
CA GLU A 53 4.20 27.83 11.58
C GLU A 53 5.46 27.08 11.09
N GLU A 54 6.12 26.37 12.01
CA GLU A 54 7.14 25.41 11.61
C GLU A 54 6.46 24.47 10.61
N GLU A 55 7.00 24.37 9.40
CA GLU A 55 6.57 23.39 8.39
C GLU A 55 6.62 22.02 9.06
N LYS A 56 5.45 21.50 9.43
CA LYS A 56 5.35 20.17 9.99
C LYS A 56 5.68 19.18 8.87
N ILE A 57 6.70 18.37 9.10
CA ILE A 57 7.01 17.23 8.22
C ILE A 57 5.72 16.44 7.99
N PRO A 58 5.30 16.25 6.73
CA PRO A 58 4.06 15.55 6.44
C PRO A 58 4.09 14.12 6.98
N LEU A 59 2.92 13.61 7.35
CA LEU A 59 2.75 12.22 7.73
C LEU A 59 3.11 11.32 6.55
N THR A 60 4.16 10.51 6.71
CA THR A 60 4.64 9.59 5.69
C THR A 60 4.65 8.17 6.24
N ILE A 61 4.06 7.26 5.48
CA ILE A 61 4.12 5.83 5.73
C ILE A 61 5.17 5.24 4.79
N HIS A 62 6.00 4.36 5.31
CA HIS A 62 6.99 3.61 4.54
C HIS A 62 6.77 2.13 4.75
N VAL A 63 6.66 1.40 3.66
CA VAL A 63 6.54 -0.06 3.62
C VAL A 63 7.78 -0.64 2.97
N ASP A 64 8.56 -1.37 3.75
CA ASP A 64 9.75 -2.08 3.27
C ASP A 64 9.43 -3.57 3.11
N THR A 65 9.29 -4.00 1.87
CA THR A 65 8.97 -5.39 1.52
C THR A 65 10.23 -6.25 1.60
N LYS A 66 10.17 -7.31 2.38
CA LYS A 66 11.23 -8.29 2.60
C LYS A 66 10.83 -9.66 2.13
N SER A 67 11.78 -10.41 1.61
CA SER A 67 11.56 -11.80 1.21
C SER A 67 12.53 -12.76 1.88
N LYS A 68 12.12 -14.01 1.99
CA LYS A 68 12.94 -15.08 2.52
C LYS A 68 12.59 -16.39 1.82
N ARG A 69 13.65 -17.12 1.39
CA ARG A 69 13.57 -18.47 0.83
C ARG A 69 14.10 -19.48 1.84
N TYR A 70 13.57 -20.66 1.83
CA TYR A 70 14.04 -21.74 2.67
C TYR A 70 14.95 -22.66 1.88
N TYR A 71 16.03 -23.11 2.51
CA TYR A 71 16.97 -24.05 1.93
C TYR A 71 17.06 -25.29 2.81
N PHE A 72 17.10 -26.47 2.19
CA PHE A 72 17.36 -27.71 2.88
C PHE A 72 18.79 -27.77 3.43
N GLU A 73 19.07 -28.73 4.35
CA GLU A 73 20.42 -28.90 4.90
C GLU A 73 21.49 -29.25 3.84
N ASN A 74 21.09 -29.82 2.70
CA ASN A 74 21.98 -30.11 1.55
C ASN A 74 22.29 -28.88 0.70
N GLY A 75 21.68 -27.72 0.97
CA GLY A 75 21.84 -26.48 0.24
C GLY A 75 20.92 -26.31 -0.97
N GLU A 76 20.05 -27.30 -1.25
CA GLU A 76 19.02 -27.16 -2.29
C GLU A 76 17.91 -26.23 -1.79
N GLU A 77 17.36 -25.40 -2.69
CA GLU A 77 16.22 -24.52 -2.38
C GLU A 77 14.96 -25.38 -2.17
N ALA A 78 14.34 -25.23 -1.01
CA ALA A 78 13.01 -25.77 -0.80
C ALA A 78 11.96 -24.85 -1.43
N ASN A 79 10.91 -25.45 -1.98
CA ASN A 79 9.77 -24.69 -2.52
C ASN A 79 8.96 -24.04 -1.38
N LEU A 80 9.58 -23.11 -0.66
CA LEU A 80 8.97 -22.33 0.42
C LEU A 80 9.46 -20.90 0.35
N TYR A 81 8.52 -19.99 0.12
CA TYR A 81 8.76 -18.57 -0.02
C TYR A 81 7.96 -17.77 1.01
N LEU A 82 8.59 -16.77 1.61
CA LEU A 82 7.95 -15.78 2.47
C LEU A 82 8.24 -14.39 1.94
N GLN A 83 7.18 -13.58 1.77
CA GLN A 83 7.25 -12.13 1.64
C GLN A 83 6.51 -11.51 2.83
N TYR A 84 7.10 -10.49 3.45
CA TYR A 84 6.49 -9.75 4.54
C TYR A 84 6.92 -8.28 4.49
N CYS A 85 6.18 -7.41 5.17
CA CYS A 85 6.41 -5.98 5.16
C CYS A 85 6.79 -5.47 6.56
N ASP A 86 7.83 -4.63 6.63
CA ASP A 86 8.09 -3.79 7.80
C ASP A 86 7.54 -2.38 7.51
N VAL A 87 6.62 -1.91 8.36
CA VAL A 87 5.98 -0.60 8.19
C VAL A 87 6.52 0.37 9.22
N THR A 88 6.95 1.53 8.75
CA THR A 88 7.44 2.63 9.59
C THR A 88 6.71 3.94 9.26
N VAL A 89 6.79 4.90 10.17
CA VAL A 89 6.14 6.21 10.03
C VAL A 89 7.17 7.32 10.23
N GLU A 90 7.18 8.30 9.35
CA GLU A 90 7.92 9.54 9.52
C GLU A 90 7.00 10.70 9.88
N GLY A 91 7.56 11.69 10.56
CA GLY A 91 6.86 12.89 11.00
C GLY A 91 6.98 13.11 12.52
N ASP A 92 7.62 14.21 12.94
CA ASP A 92 7.91 14.50 14.36
C ASP A 92 6.64 14.70 15.21
N ALA A 93 5.51 15.04 14.58
CA ALA A 93 4.25 15.27 15.26
C ALA A 93 3.48 13.99 15.64
N TYR A 94 3.94 12.80 15.22
CA TYR A 94 3.19 11.54 15.26
C TYR A 94 3.84 10.42 16.08
N GLU A 95 4.56 10.75 17.14
CA GLU A 95 5.34 9.80 17.96
C GLU A 95 4.53 8.60 18.49
N ASN A 96 3.28 8.81 18.91
CA ASN A 96 2.43 7.72 19.40
C ASN A 96 1.96 6.83 18.24
N LEU A 97 1.62 7.44 17.10
CA LEU A 97 1.21 6.73 15.89
C LEU A 97 2.37 5.87 15.38
N LYS A 98 3.56 6.47 15.21
CA LYS A 98 4.79 5.79 14.84
C LYS A 98 5.02 4.55 15.68
N ARG A 99 5.10 4.71 16.99
CA ARG A 99 5.33 3.59 17.92
C ARG A 99 4.29 2.48 17.76
N ASN A 100 3.01 2.82 17.59
CA ASN A 100 1.95 1.84 17.58
C ASN A 100 1.85 1.11 16.22
N ILE A 101 2.11 1.79 15.10
CA ILE A 101 2.22 1.15 13.78
C ILE A 101 3.46 0.24 13.73
N GLU A 102 4.62 0.72 14.18
CA GLU A 102 5.84 -0.08 14.20
C GLU A 102 5.71 -1.32 15.10
N ASN A 103 5.04 -1.20 16.26
CA ASN A 103 4.75 -2.35 17.12
C ASN A 103 3.83 -3.36 16.42
N TRP A 104 2.75 -2.90 15.78
CA TRP A 104 1.87 -3.77 15.00
C TRP A 104 2.64 -4.49 13.90
N SER A 105 3.43 -3.76 13.11
CA SER A 105 4.25 -4.30 12.03
C SER A 105 5.24 -5.36 12.52
N MET A 106 5.93 -5.08 13.63
CA MET A 106 6.86 -6.03 14.24
C MET A 106 6.17 -7.32 14.71
N GLU A 107 5.03 -7.19 15.42
CA GLU A 107 4.26 -8.34 15.91
C GLU A 107 3.75 -9.19 14.71
N ARG A 108 3.31 -8.53 13.65
CA ARG A 108 2.82 -9.19 12.45
C ARG A 108 3.92 -9.93 11.71
N SER A 109 5.07 -9.29 11.51
CA SER A 109 6.26 -9.91 10.91
C SER A 109 6.75 -11.13 11.70
N GLU A 110 6.66 -11.11 13.03
CA GLU A 110 6.99 -12.26 13.89
C GLU A 110 6.00 -13.42 13.69
N GLN A 111 4.69 -13.13 13.58
CA GLN A 111 3.66 -14.14 13.31
C GLN A 111 3.89 -14.83 11.96
N LEU A 112 4.14 -14.06 10.89
CA LEU A 112 4.40 -14.61 9.56
C LEU A 112 5.68 -15.44 9.52
N ARG A 113 6.74 -14.99 10.17
CA ARG A 113 7.99 -15.76 10.29
C ARG A 113 7.81 -17.05 11.09
N SER A 114 6.95 -17.04 12.11
CA SER A 114 6.61 -18.25 12.88
C SER A 114 5.83 -19.25 12.02
N LEU A 115 4.87 -18.76 11.25
CA LEU A 115 4.09 -19.59 10.32
C LEU A 115 4.98 -20.18 9.22
N TYR A 116 5.88 -19.38 8.64
CA TYR A 116 6.88 -19.81 7.67
C TYR A 116 7.76 -20.94 8.21
N ASN A 117 8.25 -20.81 9.44
CA ASN A 117 9.06 -21.86 10.05
C ASN A 117 8.27 -23.17 10.25
N SER A 118 6.97 -23.09 10.59
CA SER A 118 6.10 -24.27 10.70
C SER A 118 5.92 -24.96 9.33
N PHE A 119 5.77 -24.17 8.27
CA PHE A 119 5.71 -24.74 6.90
C PHE A 119 7.04 -25.36 6.47
N GLY A 120 8.18 -24.78 6.87
CA GLY A 120 9.49 -25.35 6.63
C GLY A 120 9.66 -26.74 7.26
N GLU A 121 9.15 -26.96 8.47
CA GLU A 121 9.14 -28.27 9.12
C GLU A 121 8.29 -29.30 8.34
N VAL A 122 7.15 -28.87 7.79
CA VAL A 122 6.28 -29.73 6.97
C VAL A 122 6.92 -30.00 5.62
N ALA A 123 7.37 -28.96 4.91
CA ALA A 123 7.99 -29.05 3.60
C ALA A 123 9.23 -29.98 3.61
N SER A 124 10.04 -29.93 4.68
CA SER A 124 11.21 -30.79 4.85
C SER A 124 10.88 -32.29 5.02
N SER A 125 9.63 -32.62 5.35
CA SER A 125 9.15 -33.99 5.56
C SER A 125 8.37 -34.56 4.36
N GLU A 126 8.05 -33.75 3.37
CA GLU A 126 7.33 -34.17 2.17
C GLU A 126 8.32 -34.56 1.07
N GLU A 127 8.10 -35.74 0.48
CA GLU A 127 8.82 -36.17 -0.71
C GLU A 127 8.34 -35.36 -1.93
N GLU A 128 9.25 -34.99 -2.84
CA GLU A 128 8.91 -34.39 -4.11
C GLU A 128 7.86 -35.24 -4.85
N SER A 129 6.66 -34.71 -5.01
CA SER A 129 5.63 -35.30 -5.83
C SER A 129 5.38 -34.44 -7.07
N GLU A 130 4.95 -35.06 -8.18
CA GLU A 130 4.63 -34.37 -9.44
C GLU A 130 3.55 -33.27 -9.28
N TYR A 131 2.84 -33.23 -8.14
CA TYR A 131 1.76 -32.30 -7.82
C TYR A 131 2.09 -31.39 -6.62
N PHE A 132 3.33 -31.34 -6.19
CA PHE A 132 3.76 -30.43 -5.13
C PHE A 132 4.30 -29.14 -5.75
N PHE A 133 3.60 -28.02 -5.52
CA PHE A 133 3.97 -26.71 -6.07
C PHE A 133 4.63 -25.78 -5.04
N GLY A 134 4.96 -26.30 -3.85
CA GLY A 134 5.60 -25.56 -2.78
C GLY A 134 4.61 -24.86 -1.84
N TYR A 135 5.16 -24.10 -0.90
CA TYR A 135 4.40 -23.25 0.02
C TYR A 135 4.76 -21.78 -0.22
N SER A 136 3.79 -20.91 -0.18
CA SER A 136 4.03 -19.47 -0.29
C SER A 136 3.22 -18.70 0.74
N LEU A 137 3.86 -17.71 1.35
CA LEU A 137 3.23 -16.70 2.19
C LEU A 137 3.63 -15.34 1.63
N TYR A 138 2.64 -14.55 1.21
CA TYR A 138 2.84 -13.19 0.72
C TYR A 138 2.00 -12.24 1.54
N GLN A 139 2.67 -11.28 2.16
CA GLN A 139 2.02 -10.12 2.74
C GLN A 139 2.33 -8.90 1.88
N THR A 140 1.31 -8.11 1.61
CA THR A 140 1.46 -6.75 1.10
C THR A 140 0.75 -5.78 2.02
N VAL A 141 1.26 -4.56 2.11
CA VAL A 141 0.63 -3.49 2.88
C VAL A 141 0.57 -2.25 1.99
N SER A 142 -0.60 -1.66 1.86
CA SER A 142 -0.82 -0.44 1.12
C SER A 142 -1.52 0.62 1.98
N THR A 143 -1.39 1.88 1.60
CA THR A 143 -2.04 3.00 2.26
C THR A 143 -3.39 3.26 1.60
N ALA A 144 -4.47 3.01 2.32
CA ALA A 144 -5.81 3.40 1.88
C ALA A 144 -6.13 4.86 2.21
N ARG A 145 -5.69 5.36 3.38
CA ARG A 145 -5.79 6.76 3.76
C ARG A 145 -4.71 7.12 4.78
N ALA A 146 -4.02 8.23 4.58
CA ALA A 146 -3.08 8.78 5.55
C ALA A 146 -3.20 10.30 5.58
N ASP A 147 -3.76 10.84 6.66
CA ASP A 147 -3.92 12.26 6.91
C ASP A 147 -3.79 12.59 8.41
N GLY A 148 -3.99 13.84 8.79
CA GLY A 148 -3.92 14.27 10.19
C GLY A 148 -5.01 13.71 11.10
N ALA A 149 -6.00 13.02 10.58
CA ALA A 149 -7.10 12.40 11.33
C ALA A 149 -6.92 10.89 11.48
N VAL A 150 -6.63 10.19 10.39
CA VAL A 150 -6.60 8.73 10.31
C VAL A 150 -5.44 8.25 9.46
N VAL A 151 -4.80 7.16 9.91
CA VAL A 151 -4.05 6.24 9.05
C VAL A 151 -4.85 4.96 8.91
N SER A 152 -5.22 4.63 7.69
CA SER A 152 -5.90 3.40 7.29
C SER A 152 -5.03 2.67 6.29
N LEU A 153 -4.55 1.49 6.69
CA LEU A 153 -3.73 0.61 5.86
C LEU A 153 -4.54 -0.61 5.46
N LEU A 154 -4.24 -1.17 4.31
CA LEU A 154 -4.72 -2.46 3.87
C LEU A 154 -3.59 -3.48 3.96
N GLU A 155 -3.82 -4.58 4.65
CA GLU A 155 -2.95 -5.74 4.69
C GLU A 155 -3.60 -6.87 3.91
N ASP A 156 -2.92 -7.36 2.88
CA ASP A 156 -3.29 -8.54 2.13
C ASP A 156 -2.32 -9.68 2.43
N ASP A 157 -2.86 -10.79 2.88
CA ASP A 157 -2.14 -12.03 3.12
C ASP A 157 -2.58 -13.09 2.13
N TYR A 158 -1.67 -13.51 1.27
CA TYR A 158 -1.88 -14.68 0.42
C TYR A 158 -1.11 -15.87 0.97
N GLN A 159 -1.79 -17.00 1.07
CA GLN A 159 -1.20 -18.27 1.50
C GLN A 159 -1.48 -19.34 0.45
N TYR A 160 -0.43 -20.04 0.02
CA TYR A 160 -0.55 -21.26 -0.80
C TYR A 160 0.06 -22.44 -0.06
N GLU A 161 -0.68 -23.54 0.01
CA GLU A 161 -0.25 -24.78 0.64
C GLU A 161 -0.03 -25.86 -0.42
N GLY A 162 1.17 -26.35 -0.55
CA GLY A 162 1.79 -27.28 -1.48
C GLY A 162 0.95 -28.19 -2.38
N HIS A 163 -0.22 -28.64 -1.94
CA HIS A 163 -1.13 -29.49 -2.69
C HIS A 163 -2.54 -28.91 -2.86
N ALA A 164 -2.72 -27.64 -2.48
CA ALA A 164 -4.00 -26.97 -2.63
C ALA A 164 -4.33 -26.73 -4.11
N ALA A 165 -5.61 -26.72 -4.46
CA ALA A 165 -6.05 -26.40 -5.82
C ALA A 165 -5.79 -24.92 -6.18
N HIS A 166 -5.78 -24.04 -5.18
CA HIS A 166 -5.48 -22.61 -5.27
C HIS A 166 -5.04 -22.09 -3.89
N GLY A 167 -4.46 -20.92 -3.84
CA GLY A 167 -4.17 -20.22 -2.60
C GLY A 167 -5.44 -19.64 -1.97
N SER A 168 -5.29 -19.08 -0.80
CA SER A 168 -6.31 -18.28 -0.13
C SER A 168 -5.76 -16.88 0.17
N MET A 169 -6.62 -15.89 0.05
CA MET A 169 -6.31 -14.50 0.36
C MET A 169 -7.18 -14.02 1.54
N TYR A 170 -6.58 -13.22 2.38
CA TYR A 170 -7.26 -12.55 3.49
C TYR A 170 -6.88 -11.08 3.49
N ARG A 171 -7.87 -10.18 3.57
CA ARG A 171 -7.67 -8.73 3.62
C ARG A 171 -8.11 -8.17 4.97
N GLU A 172 -7.24 -7.40 5.59
CA GLU A 172 -7.51 -6.70 6.85
C GLU A 172 -7.27 -5.19 6.72
N GLY A 173 -8.23 -4.39 7.21
CA GLY A 173 -8.05 -2.96 7.38
C GLY A 173 -7.42 -2.65 8.73
N ILE A 174 -6.32 -1.90 8.72
CA ILE A 174 -5.52 -1.54 9.89
C ILE A 174 -5.65 -0.04 10.15
N ASN A 175 -6.51 0.33 11.08
CA ASN A 175 -6.93 1.72 11.24
C ASN A 175 -6.39 2.34 12.54
N PHE A 176 -5.80 3.54 12.46
CA PHE A 176 -5.28 4.28 13.61
C PHE A 176 -5.77 5.72 13.59
N ASP A 177 -6.07 6.26 14.75
CA ASP A 177 -6.21 7.69 15.00
C ASP A 177 -4.83 8.35 14.90
N SER A 178 -4.63 9.27 13.97
CA SER A 178 -3.32 9.87 13.69
C SER A 178 -2.81 10.70 14.87
N ALA A 179 -3.69 11.39 15.59
CA ALA A 179 -3.30 12.28 16.68
C ALA A 179 -2.89 11.51 17.94
N THR A 180 -3.58 10.42 18.25
CA THR A 180 -3.36 9.65 19.49
C THR A 180 -2.55 8.38 19.27
N GLY A 181 -2.49 7.88 18.04
CA GLY A 181 -1.91 6.59 17.68
C GLY A 181 -2.76 5.39 18.12
N LYS A 182 -3.98 5.61 18.61
CA LYS A 182 -4.86 4.53 19.04
C LYS A 182 -5.31 3.69 17.84
N ARG A 183 -5.21 2.36 17.94
CA ARG A 183 -5.88 1.45 17.00
C ARG A 183 -7.39 1.67 17.10
N LEU A 184 -8.04 1.97 15.98
CA LEU A 184 -9.47 2.23 15.91
C LEU A 184 -10.24 0.92 15.71
N THR A 185 -11.33 0.78 16.44
CA THR A 185 -12.42 -0.14 16.13
C THR A 185 -13.45 0.59 15.26
N LEU A 186 -14.26 -0.14 14.51
CA LEU A 186 -15.33 0.49 13.71
C LEU A 186 -16.26 1.33 14.59
N ALA A 187 -16.56 0.86 15.80
CA ALA A 187 -17.40 1.58 16.75
C ALA A 187 -16.79 2.93 17.22
N ASP A 188 -15.47 3.08 17.21
CA ASP A 188 -14.82 4.34 17.61
C ASP A 188 -15.17 5.50 16.68
N LEU A 189 -15.52 5.23 15.41
CA LEU A 189 -15.86 6.25 14.43
C LEU A 189 -17.18 6.95 14.67
N PHE A 190 -18.12 6.39 15.45
CA PHE A 190 -19.51 6.80 15.47
C PHE A 190 -19.94 7.42 16.78
N TYR A 191 -20.90 8.35 16.68
CA TYR A 191 -21.66 8.84 17.83
C TYR A 191 -22.68 7.80 18.33
N ASP A 192 -23.34 7.09 17.40
CA ASP A 192 -24.29 5.99 17.65
C ASP A 192 -24.00 4.82 16.72
N TYR A 193 -23.13 3.93 17.18
CA TYR A 193 -22.73 2.75 16.41
C TYR A 193 -23.91 1.80 16.11
N ALA A 194 -24.89 1.70 17.02
CA ALA A 194 -26.01 0.80 16.80
C ALA A 194 -26.94 1.30 15.67
N ALA A 195 -27.16 2.61 15.58
CA ALA A 195 -27.90 3.21 14.49
C ALA A 195 -27.16 3.03 13.16
N PHE A 196 -25.85 3.34 13.13
CA PHE A 196 -25.01 3.10 11.95
C PHE A 196 -25.03 1.64 11.49
N ALA A 197 -24.81 0.68 12.39
CA ALA A 197 -24.73 -0.74 12.04
C ALA A 197 -26.04 -1.27 11.44
N GLY A 198 -27.18 -0.72 11.84
CA GLY A 198 -28.49 -1.06 11.23
C GLY A 198 -28.54 -0.68 9.76
N GLU A 199 -28.25 0.58 9.44
CA GLU A 199 -28.25 1.11 8.07
C GLU A 199 -27.14 0.49 7.20
N ALA A 200 -25.94 0.32 7.77
CA ALA A 200 -24.80 -0.28 7.09
C ALA A 200 -25.08 -1.70 6.59
N LYS A 201 -25.72 -2.54 7.43
CA LYS A 201 -26.11 -3.90 7.03
C LYS A 201 -27.07 -3.91 5.86
N GLU A 202 -28.10 -3.06 5.91
CA GLU A 202 -29.09 -2.95 4.84
C GLU A 202 -28.41 -2.52 3.53
N ARG A 203 -27.48 -1.56 3.60
CA ARG A 203 -26.72 -1.08 2.46
C ARG A 203 -25.81 -2.17 1.90
N VAL A 204 -25.03 -2.88 2.73
CA VAL A 204 -24.17 -3.99 2.29
C VAL A 204 -24.98 -5.07 1.59
N VAL A 205 -26.12 -5.50 2.16
CA VAL A 205 -27.00 -6.51 1.54
C VAL A 205 -27.56 -6.01 0.19
N TYR A 206 -27.93 -4.73 0.11
CA TYR A 206 -28.42 -4.14 -1.13
C TYR A 206 -27.34 -4.13 -2.22
N GLU A 207 -26.16 -3.61 -1.93
CA GLU A 207 -25.07 -3.50 -2.89
C GLU A 207 -24.58 -4.88 -3.38
N LEU A 208 -24.46 -5.85 -2.47
CA LEU A 208 -24.14 -7.22 -2.85
C LEU A 208 -25.13 -7.78 -3.87
N ARG A 209 -26.44 -7.56 -3.62
CA ARG A 209 -27.48 -8.05 -4.53
C ARG A 209 -27.43 -7.39 -5.90
N GLU A 210 -27.23 -6.07 -5.95
CA GLU A 210 -27.18 -5.32 -7.21
C GLU A 210 -25.93 -5.71 -8.02
N LYS A 211 -24.78 -5.91 -7.34
CA LYS A 211 -23.51 -6.17 -8.03
C LYS A 211 -23.34 -7.62 -8.43
N TYR A 212 -23.76 -8.58 -7.60
CA TYR A 212 -23.45 -9.99 -7.79
C TYR A 212 -24.66 -10.89 -8.06
N GLY A 213 -25.88 -10.45 -7.74
CA GLY A 213 -27.14 -11.11 -8.13
C GLY A 213 -27.20 -12.60 -7.78
N GLU A 214 -27.26 -13.43 -8.83
CA GLU A 214 -27.38 -14.90 -8.70
C GLU A 214 -26.10 -15.61 -8.28
N GLU A 215 -24.96 -14.94 -8.27
CA GLU A 215 -23.68 -15.52 -7.83
C GLU A 215 -23.57 -15.60 -6.30
N LEU A 216 -24.42 -14.88 -5.56
CA LEU A 216 -24.44 -14.89 -4.11
C LEU A 216 -24.90 -16.24 -3.56
N SER A 217 -24.31 -16.66 -2.45
CA SER A 217 -24.78 -17.83 -1.67
C SER A 217 -26.18 -17.61 -1.12
N GLU A 218 -26.96 -18.66 -0.92
CA GLU A 218 -28.34 -18.55 -0.40
C GLU A 218 -28.42 -17.90 0.99
N ASP A 219 -27.35 -17.98 1.77
CA ASP A 219 -27.25 -17.49 3.15
C ASP A 219 -26.47 -16.18 3.30
N TYR A 220 -26.11 -15.47 2.21
CA TYR A 220 -25.30 -14.24 2.25
C TYR A 220 -25.85 -13.17 3.20
N VAL A 221 -27.18 -13.02 3.30
CA VAL A 221 -27.83 -12.07 4.24
C VAL A 221 -27.52 -12.45 5.68
N THR A 222 -27.58 -13.75 6.01
CA THR A 222 -27.24 -14.25 7.34
C THR A 222 -25.75 -14.05 7.65
N THR A 223 -24.91 -14.23 6.65
CA THR A 223 -23.47 -13.98 6.77
C THR A 223 -23.21 -12.51 7.07
N VAL A 224 -23.79 -11.61 6.31
CA VAL A 224 -23.69 -10.15 6.59
C VAL A 224 -24.18 -9.82 8.00
N ASP A 225 -25.33 -10.33 8.42
CA ASP A 225 -25.85 -10.11 9.77
C ASP A 225 -24.88 -10.59 10.87
N ASN A 226 -24.21 -11.72 10.64
CA ASN A 226 -23.25 -12.28 11.60
C ASN A 226 -21.97 -11.44 11.75
N LEU A 227 -21.60 -10.62 10.76
CA LEU A 227 -20.42 -9.73 10.85
C LEU A 227 -20.53 -8.70 11.99
N TRP A 228 -21.77 -8.33 12.38
CA TRP A 228 -22.05 -7.37 13.46
C TRP A 228 -22.68 -8.01 14.71
N LYS A 229 -22.64 -9.34 14.80
CA LYS A 229 -23.33 -10.05 15.87
C LYS A 229 -22.43 -10.21 17.10
N ASP A 230 -23.03 -10.13 18.29
CA ASP A 230 -22.38 -10.42 19.57
C ASP A 230 -21.09 -9.59 19.84
N GLY A 231 -21.03 -8.37 19.28
CA GLY A 231 -19.87 -7.48 19.42
C GLY A 231 -18.75 -7.74 18.42
N ALA A 232 -19.00 -8.59 17.42
CA ALA A 232 -18.11 -8.68 16.25
C ALA A 232 -18.23 -7.42 15.39
N GLU A 233 -17.19 -7.12 14.65
CA GLU A 233 -17.20 -6.10 13.59
C GLU A 233 -16.65 -6.69 12.30
N PRO A 234 -17.12 -6.23 11.11
CA PRO A 234 -16.56 -6.65 9.84
C PRO A 234 -15.13 -6.19 9.70
N GLN A 235 -14.40 -6.73 8.73
CA GLN A 235 -13.17 -6.10 8.26
C GLN A 235 -13.53 -4.81 7.50
N TRP A 236 -12.79 -3.76 7.75
CA TRP A 236 -13.08 -2.44 7.20
C TRP A 236 -11.85 -1.54 7.10
N TYR A 237 -11.89 -0.61 6.16
CA TYR A 237 -10.92 0.45 6.05
C TYR A 237 -11.58 1.77 5.65
N LEU A 238 -10.82 2.87 5.68
CA LEU A 238 -11.25 4.19 5.25
C LEU A 238 -10.47 4.59 4.01
N ASP A 239 -11.18 5.10 3.01
CA ASP A 239 -10.61 5.76 1.85
C ASP A 239 -11.23 7.15 1.63
N ALA A 240 -11.03 7.76 0.46
CA ALA A 240 -11.65 9.05 0.12
C ALA A 240 -13.15 8.92 -0.15
N SER A 241 -13.63 7.74 -0.53
CA SER A 241 -15.04 7.50 -0.87
C SER A 241 -15.91 7.29 0.38
N GLY A 242 -15.38 6.60 1.41
CA GLY A 242 -16.18 6.24 2.57
C GLY A 242 -15.51 5.24 3.52
N ILE A 243 -16.37 4.46 4.17
CA ILE A 243 -15.98 3.28 4.94
C ILE A 243 -16.18 2.09 4.01
N VAL A 244 -15.13 1.35 3.74
CA VAL A 244 -15.20 0.15 2.89
C VAL A 244 -15.26 -1.09 3.77
N ILE A 245 -16.32 -1.87 3.59
CA ILE A 245 -16.52 -3.16 4.28
C ILE A 245 -15.96 -4.26 3.38
N VAL A 246 -15.05 -5.05 3.92
CA VAL A 246 -14.41 -6.17 3.21
C VAL A 246 -15.07 -7.48 3.59
N LEU A 247 -15.50 -8.23 2.58
CA LEU A 247 -16.02 -9.58 2.74
C LEU A 247 -14.97 -10.57 2.24
N GLN A 248 -14.55 -11.47 3.12
CA GLN A 248 -13.48 -12.41 2.80
C GLN A 248 -13.89 -13.43 1.72
N GLU A 249 -12.92 -14.05 1.06
CA GLU A 249 -13.17 -15.11 0.10
C GLU A 249 -14.15 -16.16 0.66
N TYR A 250 -15.02 -16.68 -0.18
CA TYR A 250 -16.06 -17.66 0.17
C TYR A 250 -17.10 -17.21 1.20
N SER A 251 -17.06 -15.98 1.72
CA SER A 251 -18.00 -15.55 2.76
C SER A 251 -19.43 -15.40 2.25
N VAL A 252 -19.60 -14.87 1.04
CA VAL A 252 -20.92 -14.57 0.45
C VAL A 252 -21.13 -15.17 -0.94
N GLY A 253 -20.13 -15.86 -1.50
CA GLY A 253 -20.21 -16.47 -2.83
C GLY A 253 -19.06 -17.41 -3.12
N PRO A 254 -18.89 -17.87 -4.38
CA PRO A 254 -17.80 -18.77 -4.78
C PRO A 254 -16.46 -18.05 -4.83
N TYR A 255 -15.36 -18.82 -4.86
CA TYR A 255 -13.98 -18.31 -4.98
C TYR A 255 -13.79 -17.29 -6.11
N ALA A 256 -14.41 -17.52 -7.25
CA ALA A 256 -14.31 -16.63 -8.41
C ALA A 256 -14.87 -15.22 -8.18
N MET A 257 -15.66 -15.01 -7.13
CA MET A 257 -16.13 -13.69 -6.70
C MET A 257 -15.01 -12.87 -6.01
N GLY A 258 -13.94 -13.53 -5.55
CA GLY A 258 -12.89 -12.90 -4.78
C GLY A 258 -13.33 -12.40 -3.41
N MET A 259 -12.86 -11.23 -3.02
CA MET A 259 -13.23 -10.53 -1.78
C MET A 259 -14.08 -9.30 -2.13
N PRO A 260 -15.41 -9.38 -2.04
CA PRO A 260 -16.27 -8.23 -2.29
C PRO A 260 -15.99 -7.08 -1.33
N GLU A 261 -15.83 -5.89 -1.88
CA GLU A 261 -15.70 -4.65 -1.14
C GLU A 261 -16.93 -3.78 -1.37
N ILE A 262 -17.53 -3.32 -0.27
CA ILE A 262 -18.73 -2.49 -0.30
C ILE A 262 -18.44 -1.17 0.37
N CYS A 263 -18.48 -0.10 -0.41
CA CYS A 263 -18.33 1.25 0.08
C CYS A 263 -19.62 1.74 0.76
N LEU A 264 -19.48 2.29 1.95
CA LEU A 264 -20.46 3.05 2.68
C LEU A 264 -20.07 4.54 2.54
N PRO A 265 -20.61 5.26 1.54
CA PRO A 265 -20.08 6.55 1.12
C PRO A 265 -20.27 7.64 2.18
N TYR A 266 -19.30 8.55 2.31
CA TYR A 266 -19.42 9.69 3.22
C TYR A 266 -20.65 10.55 2.92
N ALA A 267 -21.04 10.69 1.65
CA ALA A 267 -22.25 11.41 1.26
C ALA A 267 -23.52 10.94 2.00
N GLU A 268 -23.58 9.66 2.35
CA GLU A 268 -24.74 9.04 3.02
C GLU A 268 -24.49 8.84 4.52
N PHE A 269 -23.29 8.40 4.89
CA PHE A 269 -22.98 7.95 6.25
C PHE A 269 -22.30 9.00 7.15
N ALA A 270 -21.86 10.15 6.61
CA ALA A 270 -21.26 11.22 7.41
C ALA A 270 -22.07 11.66 8.63
N PRO A 271 -23.43 11.69 8.60
CA PRO A 271 -24.20 12.07 9.79
C PRO A 271 -24.03 11.15 11.01
N TYR A 272 -23.55 9.92 10.82
CA TYR A 272 -23.26 8.97 11.91
C TYR A 272 -21.83 9.09 12.41
N ILE A 273 -20.90 9.54 11.54
CA ILE A 273 -19.44 9.57 11.79
C ILE A 273 -19.10 10.81 12.61
N LYS A 274 -18.18 10.65 13.55
CA LYS A 274 -17.58 11.79 14.28
C LYS A 274 -16.82 12.67 13.32
N GLU A 275 -17.03 13.99 13.42
CA GLU A 275 -16.46 14.99 12.51
C GLU A 275 -14.93 14.88 12.38
N GLU A 276 -14.26 14.50 13.46
CA GLU A 276 -12.79 14.31 13.52
C GLU A 276 -12.26 13.23 12.57
N TYR A 277 -13.10 12.26 12.14
CA TYR A 277 -12.71 11.16 11.24
C TYR A 277 -13.15 11.36 9.79
N LEU A 278 -13.97 12.36 9.52
CA LEU A 278 -14.35 12.71 8.15
C LEU A 278 -13.12 13.23 7.36
N PRO A 279 -13.10 13.09 6.03
CA PRO A 279 -12.07 13.68 5.20
C PRO A 279 -11.95 15.18 5.44
N GLN A 280 -10.77 15.65 5.79
CA GLN A 280 -10.50 17.06 6.05
C GLN A 280 -9.73 17.68 4.88
N ASN A 281 -9.85 19.03 4.74
CA ASN A 281 -9.08 19.79 3.75
C ASN A 281 -7.60 19.99 4.17
N LYS A 282 -6.99 18.97 4.77
CA LYS A 282 -5.59 18.97 5.19
C LYS A 282 -4.77 18.11 4.25
N ALA A 283 -3.44 18.32 4.32
CA ALA A 283 -2.50 17.48 3.58
C ALA A 283 -2.71 15.99 3.91
N GLY A 284 -2.70 15.15 2.88
CA GLY A 284 -2.89 13.72 3.03
C GLY A 284 -3.07 13.01 1.69
N VAL A 285 -3.09 11.70 1.76
CA VAL A 285 -3.33 10.81 0.62
C VAL A 285 -4.49 9.86 0.97
N ALA A 286 -5.32 9.56 -0.01
CA ALA A 286 -6.36 8.55 0.13
C ALA A 286 -6.66 7.86 -1.21
N SER A 287 -6.79 6.54 -1.20
CA SER A 287 -7.36 5.80 -2.33
C SER A 287 -8.85 6.12 -2.49
N PHE A 288 -9.43 5.78 -3.62
CA PHE A 288 -10.87 5.90 -3.83
C PHE A 288 -11.41 4.82 -4.76
N GLN A 289 -12.70 4.54 -4.58
CA GLN A 289 -13.38 3.47 -5.30
C GLN A 289 -13.88 3.93 -6.66
N VAL A 290 -13.73 3.08 -7.68
CA VAL A 290 -14.37 3.24 -8.99
C VAL A 290 -15.89 3.22 -8.84
N ASN A 291 -16.59 4.05 -9.62
CA ASN A 291 -18.05 4.21 -9.60
C ASN A 291 -18.64 4.68 -8.25
N GLN A 292 -17.79 5.30 -7.41
CA GLN A 292 -18.24 5.97 -6.18
C GLN A 292 -18.08 7.48 -6.30
N GLU A 293 -19.12 8.22 -5.91
CA GLU A 293 -19.09 9.67 -5.89
C GLU A 293 -18.38 10.19 -4.65
N ILE A 294 -17.42 11.10 -4.86
CA ILE A 294 -16.64 11.77 -3.82
C ILE A 294 -16.92 13.25 -3.89
N PHE A 295 -17.05 13.94 -2.75
CA PHE A 295 -17.21 15.36 -2.70
C PHE A 295 -15.92 16.06 -2.26
N LEU A 296 -15.46 17.00 -3.09
CA LEU A 296 -14.20 17.71 -2.90
C LEU A 296 -14.45 19.20 -2.66
N ASN A 297 -13.78 19.76 -1.66
CA ASN A 297 -13.67 21.21 -1.50
C ASN A 297 -12.49 21.68 -2.37
N LEU A 298 -12.80 22.27 -3.52
CA LEU A 298 -11.79 22.78 -4.45
C LEU A 298 -11.47 24.24 -4.18
N PRO A 299 -10.20 24.65 -4.32
CA PRO A 299 -9.81 26.05 -4.19
C PRO A 299 -10.63 26.96 -5.14
N GLY A 300 -11.11 28.07 -4.62
CA GLY A 300 -11.87 29.04 -5.38
C GLY A 300 -13.34 28.69 -5.67
N ILE A 301 -13.84 27.56 -5.15
CA ILE A 301 -15.25 27.13 -5.24
C ILE A 301 -15.82 27.03 -3.84
N GLU A 302 -16.96 27.74 -3.59
CA GLU A 302 -17.59 27.75 -2.24
C GLU A 302 -18.36 26.46 -1.93
N GLU A 303 -18.87 25.77 -2.96
CA GLU A 303 -19.64 24.54 -2.81
C GLU A 303 -18.76 23.31 -3.09
N GLU A 304 -19.03 22.21 -2.44
CA GLU A 304 -18.37 20.94 -2.73
C GLU A 304 -18.64 20.51 -4.19
N VAL A 305 -17.62 20.02 -4.85
CA VAL A 305 -17.69 19.53 -6.23
C VAL A 305 -17.63 18.02 -6.22
N SER A 306 -18.59 17.36 -6.87
CA SER A 306 -18.55 15.91 -7.02
C SER A 306 -17.42 15.47 -7.98
N MET A 307 -16.75 14.39 -7.64
CA MET A 307 -15.79 13.68 -8.48
C MET A 307 -16.17 12.20 -8.55
N MET A 308 -16.00 11.58 -9.71
CA MET A 308 -16.22 10.14 -9.88
C MET A 308 -15.33 9.60 -11.01
N LEU A 309 -14.63 8.50 -10.72
CA LEU A 309 -13.97 7.69 -11.73
C LEU A 309 -14.97 6.62 -12.18
N VAL A 310 -15.43 6.72 -13.42
CA VAL A 310 -16.44 5.83 -13.99
C VAL A 310 -15.76 4.76 -14.81
N CYS A 311 -16.12 3.52 -14.58
CA CYS A 311 -15.78 2.37 -15.42
C CYS A 311 -17.07 1.64 -15.78
N GLU A 312 -17.44 1.68 -17.04
CA GLU A 312 -18.61 0.99 -17.59
C GLU A 312 -18.18 -0.16 -18.50
N THR A 313 -18.71 -1.34 -18.24
CA THR A 313 -18.52 -2.52 -19.11
C THR A 313 -19.79 -2.80 -19.87
N GLN A 314 -19.74 -2.71 -21.20
CA GLN A 314 -20.86 -3.02 -22.11
C GLN A 314 -20.43 -4.09 -23.13
N GLU A 315 -21.02 -5.28 -23.03
CA GLU A 315 -20.66 -6.46 -23.85
C GLU A 315 -19.15 -6.76 -23.80
N ASP A 316 -18.41 -6.35 -24.85
CA ASP A 316 -16.96 -6.57 -24.96
C ASP A 316 -16.15 -5.25 -24.89
N ALA A 317 -16.78 -4.13 -24.52
CA ALA A 317 -16.13 -2.81 -24.41
C ALA A 317 -16.13 -2.30 -22.96
N VAL A 318 -14.99 -1.78 -22.55
CA VAL A 318 -14.82 -1.05 -21.28
C VAL A 318 -14.60 0.41 -21.63
N THR A 319 -15.35 1.31 -21.02
CA THR A 319 -15.17 2.76 -21.16
C THR A 319 -14.87 3.36 -19.81
N ASN A 320 -13.78 4.15 -19.75
CA ASN A 320 -13.33 4.83 -18.55
C ASN A 320 -13.44 6.34 -18.72
N SER A 321 -13.92 7.03 -17.68
CA SER A 321 -13.94 8.48 -17.65
C SER A 321 -13.79 9.04 -16.24
N LEU A 322 -13.09 10.16 -16.11
CA LEU A 322 -12.99 10.93 -14.88
C LEU A 322 -13.93 12.13 -14.96
N TRP A 323 -14.84 12.21 -14.00
CA TRP A 323 -15.81 13.29 -13.88
C TRP A 323 -15.46 14.23 -12.73
N LEU A 324 -15.60 15.54 -12.96
CA LEU A 324 -15.47 16.58 -11.95
C LEU A 324 -16.61 17.60 -12.13
N GLY A 325 -17.63 17.53 -11.28
CA GLY A 325 -18.89 18.25 -11.45
C GLY A 325 -19.58 17.87 -12.75
N GLN A 326 -19.63 18.81 -13.70
CA GLN A 326 -20.20 18.61 -15.04
C GLN A 326 -19.16 18.32 -16.13
N ASN A 327 -17.89 18.30 -15.76
CA ASN A 327 -16.78 18.10 -16.71
C ASN A 327 -16.39 16.64 -16.76
N GLU A 328 -16.42 16.07 -17.95
CA GLU A 328 -15.99 14.70 -18.25
C GLU A 328 -14.65 14.73 -18.97
N LEU A 329 -13.74 13.89 -18.51
CA LEU A 329 -12.50 13.56 -19.20
C LEU A 329 -12.53 12.09 -19.58
N PRO A 330 -12.77 11.75 -20.87
CA PRO A 330 -12.64 10.36 -21.34
C PRO A 330 -11.20 9.87 -21.17
N MET A 331 -11.06 8.62 -20.74
CA MET A 331 -9.77 7.93 -20.61
C MET A 331 -9.65 6.86 -21.69
N ASP A 332 -8.49 6.22 -21.80
CA ASP A 332 -8.28 5.15 -22.76
C ASP A 332 -9.19 3.94 -22.45
N ASP A 333 -9.95 3.49 -23.44
CA ASP A 333 -10.96 2.43 -23.30
C ASP A 333 -10.34 1.02 -23.16
N TYR A 334 -9.04 0.88 -23.38
CA TYR A 334 -8.34 -0.42 -23.32
C TYR A 334 -7.71 -0.72 -21.97
N LEU A 335 -7.81 0.20 -21.01
CA LEU A 335 -7.21 0.05 -19.71
C LEU A 335 -8.17 -0.62 -18.72
N ALA A 336 -7.74 -1.70 -18.11
CA ALA A 336 -8.29 -2.11 -16.83
C ALA A 336 -7.80 -1.09 -15.78
N LEU A 337 -8.72 -0.51 -15.01
CA LEU A 337 -8.34 0.42 -13.96
C LEU A 337 -7.74 -0.35 -12.78
N GLY A 338 -6.57 0.11 -12.33
CA GLY A 338 -5.90 -0.32 -11.11
C GLY A 338 -6.22 0.61 -9.95
N ASP A 339 -5.20 0.91 -9.16
CA ASP A 339 -5.32 1.79 -8.00
C ASP A 339 -5.57 3.25 -8.39
N ALA A 340 -6.36 3.95 -7.58
CA ALA A 340 -6.64 5.37 -7.77
C ALA A 340 -6.52 6.12 -6.44
N TYR A 341 -5.82 7.28 -6.49
CA TYR A 341 -5.50 8.07 -5.30
C TYR A 341 -5.80 9.54 -5.47
N LEU A 342 -6.26 10.16 -4.39
CA LEU A 342 -6.29 11.61 -4.21
C LEU A 342 -5.15 12.01 -3.28
N LEU A 343 -4.35 12.99 -3.72
CA LEU A 343 -3.32 13.63 -2.93
C LEU A 343 -3.71 15.08 -2.69
N LYS A 344 -3.72 15.50 -1.42
CA LYS A 344 -3.97 16.89 -1.02
C LYS A 344 -2.68 17.47 -0.47
N ASN A 345 -2.19 18.53 -1.10
CA ASN A 345 -1.00 19.27 -0.68
C ASN A 345 -1.34 20.76 -0.57
N GLY A 346 -1.67 21.21 0.63
CA GLY A 346 -2.17 22.57 0.84
C GLY A 346 -3.50 22.80 0.11
N GLU A 347 -3.49 23.75 -0.84
CA GLU A 347 -4.65 24.05 -1.69
C GLU A 347 -4.70 23.17 -2.95
N ASP A 348 -3.62 22.46 -3.29
CA ASP A 348 -3.56 21.63 -4.49
C ASP A 348 -4.14 20.24 -4.23
N ILE A 349 -4.93 19.77 -5.18
CA ILE A 349 -5.51 18.43 -5.19
C ILE A 349 -5.10 17.75 -6.49
N TYR A 350 -4.43 16.61 -6.34
CA TYR A 350 -4.04 15.76 -7.46
C TYR A 350 -4.81 14.45 -7.41
N CYS A 351 -5.14 13.95 -8.61
CA CYS A 351 -5.75 12.64 -8.81
C CYS A 351 -4.78 11.79 -9.62
N MET A 352 -4.39 10.63 -9.07
CA MET A 352 -3.55 9.66 -9.75
C MET A 352 -4.40 8.43 -10.04
N ILE A 353 -4.34 7.92 -11.26
CA ILE A 353 -5.13 6.77 -11.72
C ILE A 353 -4.20 5.81 -12.45
N GLU A 354 -4.10 4.61 -11.93
CA GLU A 354 -3.33 3.53 -12.52
C GLU A 354 -4.18 2.73 -13.51
N GLY A 355 -3.61 2.42 -14.66
CA GLY A 355 -4.19 1.56 -15.66
C GLY A 355 -3.26 0.41 -16.01
N ASP A 356 -3.81 -0.80 -16.06
CA ASP A 356 -3.12 -2.00 -16.52
C ASP A 356 -3.26 -2.12 -18.05
N MET A 357 -2.14 -2.09 -18.74
CA MET A 357 -2.06 -2.21 -20.20
C MET A 357 -1.96 -3.66 -20.69
N ALA A 358 -2.10 -4.63 -19.80
CA ALA A 358 -1.87 -6.07 -19.92
C ALA A 358 -0.40 -6.46 -19.65
N SER A 359 -0.22 -7.70 -19.19
CA SER A 359 1.10 -8.29 -18.92
C SER A 359 1.91 -7.57 -17.82
N ASP A 360 1.23 -7.06 -16.78
CA ASP A 360 1.82 -6.27 -15.70
C ASP A 360 2.54 -4.98 -16.17
N ASP A 361 2.20 -4.47 -17.35
CA ASP A 361 2.60 -3.16 -17.83
C ASP A 361 1.60 -2.12 -17.35
N TYR A 362 2.03 -1.23 -16.47
CA TYR A 362 1.19 -0.20 -15.88
C TYR A 362 1.49 1.18 -16.47
N VAL A 363 0.46 2.01 -16.53
CA VAL A 363 0.57 3.45 -16.79
C VAL A 363 -0.18 4.21 -15.71
N THR A 364 0.44 5.23 -15.15
CA THR A 364 -0.20 6.12 -14.17
C THR A 364 -0.46 7.48 -14.77
N TYR A 365 -1.72 7.89 -14.79
CA TYR A 365 -2.17 9.21 -15.21
C TYR A 365 -2.28 10.14 -13.99
N ILE A 366 -1.72 11.32 -14.10
CA ILE A 366 -1.67 12.31 -13.03
C ILE A 366 -2.41 13.56 -13.47
N TYR A 367 -3.43 13.94 -12.71
CA TYR A 367 -4.27 15.11 -12.96
C TYR A 367 -4.25 16.06 -11.77
N ARG A 368 -4.28 17.37 -12.05
CA ARG A 368 -4.53 18.42 -11.07
C ARG A 368 -6.00 18.82 -11.15
N LEU A 369 -6.66 18.89 -9.99
CA LEU A 369 -8.07 19.27 -9.87
C LEU A 369 -8.12 20.71 -9.32
N THR A 370 -8.48 21.66 -10.16
CA THR A 370 -8.50 23.08 -9.77
C THR A 370 -9.65 23.82 -10.44
N ASN A 371 -10.35 24.70 -9.71
CA ASN A 371 -11.45 25.51 -10.23
C ASN A 371 -12.51 24.72 -11.02
N GLY A 372 -12.75 23.45 -10.66
CA GLY A 372 -13.69 22.56 -11.37
C GLY A 372 -13.17 22.05 -12.73
N VAL A 373 -11.87 22.16 -13.01
CA VAL A 373 -11.21 21.67 -14.22
C VAL A 373 -10.28 20.51 -13.89
N ILE A 374 -10.25 19.52 -14.77
CA ILE A 374 -9.29 18.41 -14.73
C ILE A 374 -8.15 18.77 -15.67
N GLU A 375 -6.96 18.99 -15.15
CA GLU A 375 -5.75 19.32 -15.91
C GLU A 375 -4.78 18.14 -15.86
N LYS A 376 -4.40 17.60 -17.04
CA LYS A 376 -3.39 16.54 -17.10
C LYS A 376 -2.02 17.13 -16.77
N VAL A 377 -1.36 16.58 -15.74
CA VAL A 377 -0.01 16.96 -15.32
C VAL A 377 1.02 16.10 -16.02
N GLU A 378 0.90 14.78 -15.91
CA GLU A 378 1.88 13.84 -16.42
C GLU A 378 1.25 12.47 -16.74
N GLU A 379 1.99 11.64 -17.44
CA GLU A 379 1.71 10.23 -17.70
C GLU A 379 3.02 9.45 -17.53
N ILE A 380 3.04 8.50 -16.61
CA ILE A 380 4.24 7.71 -16.30
C ILE A 380 3.95 6.24 -16.57
N TYR A 381 4.82 5.60 -17.35
CA TYR A 381 4.80 4.15 -17.51
C TYR A 381 5.36 3.49 -16.24
N GLY A 382 4.47 3.08 -15.38
CA GLY A 382 4.76 2.50 -14.08
C GLY A 382 3.55 2.48 -13.17
N ALA A 383 3.65 1.73 -12.09
CA ALA A 383 2.64 1.57 -11.04
C ALA A 383 2.94 2.49 -9.84
N ILE A 384 1.92 2.79 -9.08
CA ILE A 384 2.04 3.51 -7.81
C ILE A 384 2.50 2.53 -6.72
N ASP A 385 3.59 2.82 -6.02
CA ASP A 385 3.93 2.12 -4.79
C ASP A 385 3.04 2.65 -3.65
N ALA A 386 1.89 2.03 -3.49
CA ALA A 386 0.86 2.41 -2.53
C ALA A 386 1.31 2.32 -1.06
N GLY A 387 2.43 1.66 -0.78
CA GLY A 387 3.05 1.59 0.53
C GLY A 387 4.02 2.74 0.82
N ASN A 388 4.44 3.50 -0.21
CA ASN A 388 5.48 4.52 -0.11
C ASN A 388 5.06 5.83 -0.77
N MET A 389 4.02 6.44 -0.23
CA MET A 389 3.49 7.70 -0.72
C MET A 389 2.96 8.58 0.42
N ASN A 390 2.97 9.88 0.18
CA ASN A 390 2.35 10.89 1.03
C ASN A 390 1.81 12.04 0.17
N ALA A 391 1.31 13.11 0.79
CA ALA A 391 0.76 14.25 0.09
C ALA A 391 1.75 14.99 -0.85
N HIS A 392 3.05 14.81 -0.66
CA HIS A 392 4.12 15.54 -1.36
C HIS A 392 4.99 14.64 -2.24
N GLU A 393 5.20 13.39 -1.84
CA GLU A 393 6.11 12.44 -2.48
C GLU A 393 5.40 11.12 -2.76
N VAL A 394 5.62 10.57 -3.95
CA VAL A 394 5.09 9.29 -4.39
C VAL A 394 6.23 8.47 -4.98
N THR A 395 6.36 7.23 -4.54
CA THR A 395 7.26 6.28 -5.19
C THR A 395 6.55 5.62 -6.36
N MET A 396 7.17 5.64 -7.54
CA MET A 396 6.69 4.97 -8.75
C MET A 396 7.56 3.76 -9.05
N GLU A 397 6.93 2.63 -9.39
CA GLU A 397 7.60 1.40 -9.80
C GLU A 397 7.45 1.19 -11.32
N SER A 398 8.54 0.87 -11.98
CA SER A 398 8.58 0.61 -13.43
C SER A 398 9.40 -0.63 -13.75
N TRP A 399 9.08 -1.30 -14.84
CA TRP A 399 9.93 -2.37 -15.37
C TRP A 399 11.17 -1.80 -16.04
N ILE A 400 12.33 -2.23 -15.62
CA ILE A 400 13.63 -1.80 -16.14
C ILE A 400 14.30 -2.98 -16.84
N ASN A 401 14.46 -2.86 -18.15
CA ASN A 401 15.11 -3.88 -18.99
C ASN A 401 16.58 -3.53 -19.21
N ILE A 402 17.47 -4.07 -18.37
CA ILE A 402 18.92 -3.88 -18.46
C ILE A 402 19.63 -5.07 -17.81
N LEU A 403 20.33 -5.89 -18.60
CA LEU A 403 20.91 -7.17 -18.18
C LEU A 403 19.89 -8.11 -17.49
N GLY A 404 18.64 -8.04 -17.91
CA GLY A 404 17.47 -8.70 -17.33
C GLY A 404 16.31 -7.73 -17.15
N THR A 405 15.17 -8.22 -16.68
CA THR A 405 13.99 -7.40 -16.33
C THR A 405 13.89 -7.29 -14.81
N TYR A 406 13.84 -6.07 -14.30
CA TYR A 406 13.79 -5.76 -12.87
C TYR A 406 12.65 -4.78 -12.57
N GLY A 407 12.02 -4.90 -11.42
CA GLY A 407 11.21 -3.83 -10.84
C GLY A 407 12.14 -2.73 -10.32
N GLY A 408 12.02 -1.52 -10.84
CA GLY A 408 12.80 -0.36 -10.43
C GLY A 408 11.92 0.74 -9.85
N ALA A 409 12.34 1.33 -8.73
CA ALA A 409 11.60 2.38 -8.03
C ALA A 409 12.34 3.71 -8.08
N LYS A 410 11.58 4.80 -8.27
CA LYS A 410 12.02 6.20 -8.13
C LYS A 410 10.99 6.99 -7.36
N LYS A 411 11.48 8.02 -6.63
CA LYS A 411 10.63 8.98 -5.94
C LYS A 411 10.33 10.18 -6.83
N TYR A 412 9.09 10.60 -6.80
CA TYR A 412 8.58 11.78 -7.49
C TYR A 412 7.90 12.71 -6.51
N HIS A 413 7.90 14.00 -6.81
CA HIS A 413 7.20 15.03 -6.04
C HIS A 413 6.59 16.08 -6.95
N PHE A 414 5.67 16.89 -6.41
CA PHE A 414 5.15 18.06 -7.10
C PHE A 414 6.02 19.27 -6.79
N ASP A 415 6.54 19.93 -7.85
CA ASP A 415 7.31 21.17 -7.71
C ASP A 415 6.40 22.37 -7.42
N GLU A 416 6.99 23.58 -7.26
CA GLU A 416 6.24 24.81 -6.97
C GLU A 416 5.25 25.20 -8.09
N GLU A 417 5.48 24.79 -9.33
CA GLU A 417 4.60 24.97 -10.48
C GLU A 417 3.52 23.89 -10.59
N GLY A 418 3.62 22.81 -9.80
CA GLY A 418 2.71 21.67 -9.78
C GLY A 418 3.03 20.61 -10.83
N ASN A 419 4.25 20.60 -11.38
CA ASN A 419 4.71 19.50 -12.24
C ASN A 419 5.16 18.31 -11.39
N PHE A 420 4.93 17.08 -11.88
CA PHE A 420 5.34 15.86 -11.21
C PHE A 420 6.75 15.47 -11.68
N VAL A 421 7.75 15.67 -10.82
CA VAL A 421 9.17 15.60 -11.17
C VAL A 421 9.93 14.65 -10.23
N THR A 422 11.08 14.15 -10.70
CA THR A 422 12.02 13.37 -9.88
C THR A 422 13.42 13.96 -9.94
N GLU A 423 14.10 13.95 -8.80
CA GLU A 423 15.54 14.24 -8.71
C GLU A 423 16.38 12.95 -8.72
N ASP A 424 15.73 11.77 -8.64
CA ASP A 424 16.41 10.49 -8.66
C ASP A 424 17.01 10.22 -10.06
N THR A 425 18.31 10.15 -10.12
CA THR A 425 19.05 9.81 -11.34
C THR A 425 19.15 8.30 -11.57
N GLU A 426 18.79 7.49 -10.57
CA GLU A 426 18.90 6.04 -10.57
C GLU A 426 17.62 5.40 -10.09
N TYR A 427 17.34 4.20 -10.58
CA TYR A 427 16.33 3.30 -10.03
C TYR A 427 16.95 2.44 -8.93
N ILE A 428 16.25 2.34 -7.80
CA ILE A 428 16.50 1.31 -6.80
C ILE A 428 15.81 0.04 -7.28
N LEU A 429 16.59 -1.00 -7.58
CA LEU A 429 16.03 -2.26 -8.07
C LEU A 429 15.47 -3.08 -6.90
N ARG A 430 14.25 -3.56 -7.09
CA ARG A 430 13.52 -4.44 -6.18
C ARG A 430 13.40 -5.83 -6.80
N ARG A 431 13.29 -6.87 -5.99
CA ARG A 431 13.16 -8.28 -6.42
C ARG A 431 14.34 -8.73 -7.30
N ASN A 432 15.56 -8.40 -6.87
CA ASN A 432 16.82 -8.67 -7.57
C ASN A 432 17.55 -9.89 -6.98
N ASP A 433 16.88 -10.98 -6.74
CA ASP A 433 17.42 -12.19 -6.10
C ASP A 433 18.24 -13.05 -7.09
N TYR A 434 18.35 -12.65 -8.34
CA TYR A 434 19.11 -13.39 -9.34
C TYR A 434 20.58 -12.98 -9.34
N ALA A 435 21.46 -13.98 -9.20
CA ALA A 435 22.87 -13.78 -9.46
C ALA A 435 23.18 -14.02 -10.96
N LEU A 436 23.74 -13.03 -11.63
CA LEU A 436 24.24 -13.19 -12.99
C LEU A 436 25.65 -13.75 -12.96
N THR A 437 25.94 -14.79 -13.75
CA THR A 437 27.29 -15.38 -13.87
C THR A 437 27.98 -14.85 -15.12
N THR A 438 29.15 -14.23 -14.96
CA THR A 438 29.94 -13.73 -16.10
C THR A 438 30.60 -14.87 -16.86
N THR A 439 30.52 -14.85 -18.20
CA THR A 439 31.22 -15.83 -19.08
C THR A 439 32.60 -15.38 -19.52
N VAL A 440 32.83 -14.06 -19.47
CA VAL A 440 34.08 -13.41 -19.89
C VAL A 440 34.53 -12.39 -18.84
N GLU A 441 35.78 -11.98 -18.94
CA GLU A 441 36.30 -10.86 -18.17
C GLU A 441 35.67 -9.56 -18.66
N LEU A 442 35.16 -8.71 -17.72
CA LEU A 442 34.47 -7.45 -18.02
C LEU A 442 35.15 -6.27 -17.30
N PRO A 443 35.25 -5.09 -17.95
CA PRO A 443 35.75 -3.89 -17.29
C PRO A 443 34.67 -3.40 -16.29
N MET A 444 35.12 -3.06 -15.09
CA MET A 444 34.27 -2.47 -14.04
C MET A 444 34.97 -1.35 -13.31
N SER A 445 34.26 -0.59 -12.50
CA SER A 445 34.86 0.32 -11.52
C SER A 445 34.42 -0.05 -10.10
N ILE A 446 35.31 0.09 -9.12
CA ILE A 446 35.05 -0.02 -7.69
C ILE A 446 35.54 1.28 -7.05
N ASN A 447 34.65 2.02 -6.38
CA ASN A 447 34.98 3.31 -5.78
C ASN A 447 35.68 4.27 -6.77
N ASP A 448 35.19 4.37 -7.99
CA ASP A 448 35.72 5.18 -9.10
C ASP A 448 37.12 4.76 -9.58
N VAL A 449 37.59 3.59 -9.18
CA VAL A 449 38.87 3.01 -9.67
C VAL A 449 38.58 1.92 -10.68
N GLU A 450 39.17 2.04 -11.87
CA GLU A 450 39.10 1.01 -12.90
C GLU A 450 39.61 -0.34 -12.37
N SER A 451 38.86 -1.38 -12.61
CA SER A 451 39.10 -2.75 -12.20
C SER A 451 38.53 -3.72 -13.23
N THR A 452 38.68 -5.01 -12.97
CA THR A 452 38.21 -6.06 -13.86
C THR A 452 37.41 -7.09 -13.08
N LEU A 453 36.20 -7.39 -13.56
CA LEU A 453 35.34 -8.47 -13.09
C LEU A 453 35.77 -9.77 -13.81
N PRO A 454 36.32 -10.79 -13.11
CA PRO A 454 36.72 -12.02 -13.73
C PRO A 454 35.57 -12.83 -14.34
N ALA A 455 35.85 -13.66 -15.34
CA ALA A 455 34.90 -14.67 -15.80
C ALA A 455 34.59 -15.67 -14.68
N GLY A 456 33.30 -16.06 -14.57
CA GLY A 456 32.79 -16.94 -13.50
C GLY A 456 32.44 -16.22 -12.22
N SER A 457 32.47 -14.88 -12.18
CA SER A 457 31.99 -14.09 -11.04
C SER A 457 30.45 -14.10 -10.98
N HIS A 458 29.89 -14.17 -9.76
CA HIS A 458 28.45 -14.04 -9.54
C HIS A 458 28.15 -12.62 -9.05
N ILE A 459 27.30 -11.90 -9.77
CA ILE A 459 26.91 -10.53 -9.42
C ILE A 459 25.41 -10.40 -9.25
N ILE A 460 25.01 -9.60 -8.28
CA ILE A 460 23.61 -9.22 -8.05
C ILE A 460 23.47 -7.75 -8.43
N ILE A 461 22.62 -7.45 -9.42
CA ILE A 461 22.32 -6.08 -9.84
C ILE A 461 21.42 -5.43 -8.80
N ASN A 462 21.76 -4.24 -8.31
CA ASN A 462 21.01 -3.55 -7.24
C ASN A 462 20.67 -2.07 -7.53
N GLY A 463 21.13 -1.53 -8.66
CA GLY A 463 20.80 -0.17 -9.09
C GLY A 463 21.18 0.09 -10.53
N THR A 464 20.53 1.06 -11.17
CA THR A 464 20.82 1.48 -12.55
C THR A 464 20.16 2.81 -12.86
N ASP A 465 20.69 3.55 -13.84
CA ASP A 465 19.98 4.67 -14.46
C ASP A 465 18.94 4.21 -15.51
N GLY A 466 18.96 2.91 -15.84
CA GLY A 466 18.13 2.29 -16.87
C GLY A 466 18.75 2.29 -18.26
N GLU A 467 19.88 2.97 -18.48
CA GLU A 467 20.43 3.19 -19.83
C GLU A 467 21.93 2.96 -19.98
N THR A 468 22.75 3.48 -19.03
CA THR A 468 24.19 3.60 -19.26
C THR A 468 25.06 2.79 -18.32
N TYR A 469 24.53 2.37 -17.19
CA TYR A 469 25.27 1.54 -16.24
C TYR A 469 24.34 0.72 -15.34
N VAL A 470 24.93 -0.30 -14.73
CA VAL A 470 24.34 -1.04 -13.60
C VAL A 470 25.29 -1.01 -12.41
N LYS A 471 24.73 -0.87 -11.22
CA LYS A 471 25.40 -1.11 -9.94
C LYS A 471 25.14 -2.54 -9.51
N PHE A 472 26.16 -3.18 -8.98
CA PHE A 472 26.06 -4.58 -8.56
C PHE A 472 26.90 -4.86 -7.32
N THR A 473 26.63 -6.00 -6.70
CA THR A 473 27.47 -6.58 -5.64
C THR A 473 27.99 -7.93 -6.09
N ILE A 474 29.31 -8.16 -5.92
CA ILE A 474 29.95 -9.45 -6.16
C ILE A 474 29.57 -10.38 -5.00
N GLN A 475 28.91 -11.50 -5.28
CA GLN A 475 28.37 -12.39 -4.25
C GLN A 475 29.47 -13.01 -3.38
N GLU A 476 30.64 -13.36 -3.98
CA GLU A 476 31.74 -14.01 -3.28
C GLU A 476 32.49 -13.09 -2.31
N THR A 477 32.57 -11.79 -2.62
CA THR A 477 33.39 -10.84 -1.83
C THR A 477 32.55 -9.81 -1.07
N GLY A 478 31.31 -9.56 -1.49
CA GLY A 478 30.46 -8.47 -1.01
C GLY A 478 30.89 -7.08 -1.51
N GLU A 479 31.86 -7.02 -2.45
CA GLU A 479 32.31 -5.74 -3.01
C GLU A 479 31.28 -5.21 -4.01
N ALA A 480 30.99 -3.91 -3.90
CA ALA A 480 30.12 -3.20 -4.83
C ALA A 480 30.93 -2.67 -6.01
N GLY A 481 30.36 -2.79 -7.22
CA GLY A 481 30.97 -2.32 -8.46
C GLY A 481 29.95 -1.68 -9.40
N ILE A 482 30.46 -1.06 -10.46
CA ILE A 482 29.68 -0.47 -11.55
C ILE A 482 30.17 -1.08 -12.87
N LEU A 483 29.23 -1.56 -13.70
CA LEU A 483 29.43 -1.91 -15.09
C LEU A 483 28.79 -0.86 -15.98
N ASN A 484 29.59 -0.26 -16.88
CA ASN A 484 29.03 0.59 -17.92
C ASN A 484 28.48 -0.28 -19.05
N VAL A 485 27.29 0.07 -19.51
CA VAL A 485 26.62 -0.58 -20.63
C VAL A 485 26.35 0.42 -21.74
N VAL A 486 26.16 -0.05 -22.94
CA VAL A 486 25.77 0.77 -24.09
C VAL A 486 24.54 0.13 -24.72
N ARG A 487 23.43 0.87 -24.68
CA ARG A 487 22.19 0.52 -25.36
C ARG A 487 22.27 0.93 -26.82
N ASP A 488 21.85 0.05 -27.73
CA ASP A 488 21.78 0.37 -29.16
C ASP A 488 20.64 1.37 -29.40
N LYS A 489 20.89 2.39 -30.22
CA LYS A 489 19.91 3.43 -30.52
C LYS A 489 18.82 3.01 -31.50
N ASP A 490 19.15 2.04 -32.36
CA ASP A 490 18.27 1.55 -33.42
C ASP A 490 17.56 0.24 -32.98
N GLU A 491 18.19 -0.54 -32.08
CA GLU A 491 17.68 -1.78 -31.51
C GLU A 491 17.62 -1.65 -29.98
N TYR A 492 16.58 -1.02 -29.46
CA TYR A 492 16.43 -0.67 -28.03
C TYR A 492 16.71 -1.81 -27.05
N TYR A 493 16.39 -3.05 -27.43
CA TYR A 493 16.61 -4.23 -26.58
C TYR A 493 18.05 -4.77 -26.62
N LYS A 494 18.92 -4.18 -27.42
CA LYS A 494 20.29 -4.65 -27.57
C LYS A 494 21.24 -3.85 -26.68
N ILE A 495 21.87 -4.56 -25.76
CA ILE A 495 22.83 -4.01 -24.81
C ILE A 495 24.21 -4.62 -25.08
N SER A 496 25.23 -3.81 -24.95
CA SER A 496 26.63 -4.26 -25.05
C SER A 496 27.49 -3.75 -23.89
N ILE A 497 28.48 -4.53 -23.51
CA ILE A 497 29.47 -4.21 -22.50
C ILE A 497 30.86 -4.32 -23.15
N ASP A 498 31.60 -3.21 -23.20
CA ASP A 498 32.90 -3.13 -23.87
C ASP A 498 32.85 -3.65 -25.34
N GLY A 499 31.75 -3.35 -26.04
CA GLY A 499 31.52 -3.74 -27.43
C GLY A 499 31.15 -5.21 -27.65
N LYS A 500 30.97 -6.02 -26.60
CA LYS A 500 30.44 -7.39 -26.66
C LYS A 500 28.94 -7.37 -26.36
N ASP A 501 28.19 -8.24 -27.03
CA ASP A 501 26.77 -8.45 -26.75
C ASP A 501 26.58 -8.97 -25.30
N GLU A 502 25.55 -8.52 -24.61
CA GLU A 502 25.29 -8.95 -23.24
C GLU A 502 25.15 -10.47 -23.09
N ASN A 503 24.58 -11.15 -24.08
CA ASN A 503 24.45 -12.61 -24.11
C ASN A 503 25.80 -13.33 -24.29
N GLU A 504 26.85 -12.62 -24.71
CA GLU A 504 28.22 -13.15 -24.71
C GLU A 504 28.92 -12.93 -23.36
N CYS A 505 28.39 -12.00 -22.56
CA CYS A 505 28.98 -11.60 -21.29
C CYS A 505 28.48 -12.40 -20.10
N PHE A 506 27.25 -12.96 -20.17
CA PHE A 506 26.61 -13.70 -19.08
C PHE A 506 26.08 -15.06 -19.54
N GLU A 507 26.01 -16.04 -18.61
CA GLU A 507 25.50 -17.39 -18.91
C GLU A 507 23.98 -17.36 -19.27
N MET A 508 23.21 -16.57 -18.55
CA MET A 508 21.78 -16.40 -18.75
C MET A 508 21.35 -15.04 -18.20
N LEU A 509 20.48 -14.37 -18.91
CA LEU A 509 19.90 -13.10 -18.50
C LEU A 509 18.39 -13.30 -18.20
N PRO A 510 17.91 -12.85 -17.04
CA PRO A 510 16.53 -13.09 -16.60
C PRO A 510 15.56 -12.06 -17.20
N TYR A 511 15.44 -12.02 -18.52
CA TYR A 511 14.43 -11.21 -19.17
C TYR A 511 13.06 -11.84 -19.02
N ALA A 512 12.09 -11.05 -18.53
CA ALA A 512 10.68 -11.40 -18.60
C ALA A 512 10.20 -11.22 -20.05
N GLY A 513 9.52 -12.24 -20.58
CA GLY A 513 8.99 -12.27 -21.95
C GLY A 513 7.55 -12.72 -21.98
#